data_f2cf72065bde9cc2a036c023cb1a205f
#
_entry.id   f2cf72065bde9cc2a036c023cb1a205f
#
_cell.length_a   1.000
_cell.length_b   1.000
_cell.length_c   1.000
_cell.angle_alpha   90.00
_cell.angle_beta   90.00
_cell.angle_gamma   90.00
#
_symmetry.space_group_name_H-M   'P 1'
#
loop_
_entity.id
_entity.type
_entity.pdbx_description
1 polymer ?
#
loop_
_entity_poly.entity_id
_entity_poly.type
_entity_poly.pdbx_seq_one_letter_code
_entity_poly.pdbx_strand_id
1 'polypeptide(L)'
;MSNTNAIEIRNMSKSFKIQHDGAKSLKELIVRFGGSKAERHEVLKNISLDIKKGETVALIGVNGSGKSTLLKLMTKIIYPTAGTVRTYGKLTSLLELGAGFHPDFTGRENIYFNASIFGLSKEEINARIDDIIEFSELGQAINEPIRTYSSGMYMRLAFSIAINVDAEILLIDEILAVGDQHFQEKCFEKLKELRDNENKTIVIVSHSLDVVKDLCTRAVWLYNGEFALDGDPTYVVGKYLEQVEKDNRDRKIREVASGKAEYNGVIFIDAPQNYEHYEMEEAVDIRGWKISDCDDAQFNLFVGNKKIDYKSVARKDVLRVYHEQYGGFMDPEKVGYQIEIIPSDYQDQITEKGTLIITAQTVLPNGKKLEKDVKIIIDKEA
;
A
#
# COMPACT_ATOMS: atom_id res chain seq x y z
N MET A 1 27.59 24.82 -18.60
CA MET A 1 26.17 24.50 -18.69
C MET A 1 25.76 23.98 -17.31
N SER A 2 24.89 24.67 -16.59
CA SER A 2 24.39 24.19 -15.31
C SER A 2 23.62 22.89 -15.57
N ASN A 3 23.95 21.82 -14.85
CA ASN A 3 23.22 20.57 -14.97
C ASN A 3 21.79 20.77 -14.46
N THR A 4 20.81 20.55 -15.31
CA THR A 4 19.38 20.70 -14.98
C THR A 4 18.85 19.50 -14.20
N ASN A 5 19.59 18.38 -14.17
CA ASN A 5 19.22 17.16 -13.46
C ASN A 5 19.77 17.20 -12.02
N ALA A 6 18.94 16.74 -11.08
CA ALA A 6 19.34 16.45 -9.71
C ALA A 6 19.88 15.02 -9.59
N ILE A 7 19.25 14.07 -10.32
CA ILE A 7 19.65 12.66 -10.34
C ILE A 7 19.69 12.18 -11.78
N GLU A 8 20.76 11.46 -12.14
CA GLU A 8 20.92 10.79 -13.44
C GLU A 8 21.22 9.30 -13.24
N ILE A 9 20.44 8.46 -13.89
CA ILE A 9 20.64 7.01 -13.95
C ILE A 9 20.79 6.62 -15.42
N ARG A 10 21.86 5.89 -15.75
CA ARG A 10 22.17 5.47 -17.13
C ARG A 10 22.46 3.99 -17.21
N ASN A 11 21.60 3.27 -17.95
CA ASN A 11 21.75 1.83 -18.25
C ASN A 11 22.12 1.00 -17.01
N MET A 12 21.47 1.33 -15.87
CA MET A 12 21.83 0.80 -14.58
C MET A 12 21.18 -0.55 -14.33
N SER A 13 21.99 -1.52 -13.94
CA SER A 13 21.56 -2.83 -13.45
C SER A 13 22.12 -3.11 -12.07
N LYS A 14 21.32 -3.82 -11.27
CA LYS A 14 21.73 -4.31 -9.96
C LYS A 14 21.36 -5.76 -9.76
N SER A 15 22.37 -6.59 -9.47
CA SER A 15 22.18 -7.98 -9.08
C SER A 15 22.86 -8.29 -7.75
N PHE A 16 22.26 -9.21 -6.98
CA PHE A 16 22.82 -9.75 -5.76
C PHE A 16 23.20 -11.22 -5.96
N LYS A 17 24.30 -11.64 -5.33
CA LYS A 17 24.69 -13.06 -5.31
C LYS A 17 23.85 -13.76 -4.26
N ILE A 18 23.12 -14.81 -4.64
CA ILE A 18 22.45 -15.69 -3.70
C ILE A 18 23.48 -16.74 -3.27
N GLN A 19 23.88 -16.71 -2.01
CA GLN A 19 24.62 -17.80 -1.40
C GLN A 19 23.61 -18.78 -0.78
N HIS A 20 23.32 -19.87 -1.47
CA HIS A 20 22.69 -21.01 -0.79
C HIS A 20 23.70 -21.57 0.21
N ASP A 21 23.32 -21.69 1.42
CA ASP A 21 24.03 -22.12 2.64
C ASP A 21 25.52 -22.48 2.46
N GLY A 22 26.39 -21.81 3.24
CA GLY A 22 27.81 -22.11 3.24
C GLY A 22 28.03 -23.61 3.51
N ALA A 23 29.00 -24.19 2.82
CA ALA A 23 29.39 -25.59 3.05
C ALA A 23 29.56 -25.85 4.56
N LYS A 24 28.73 -26.74 5.12
CA LYS A 24 28.76 -27.12 6.54
C LYS A 24 29.89 -28.11 6.86
N SER A 25 30.63 -28.60 5.84
CA SER A 25 31.75 -29.52 6.03
C SER A 25 32.91 -29.24 5.04
N LEU A 26 34.14 -29.58 5.46
CA LEU A 26 35.34 -29.53 4.62
C LEU A 26 35.23 -30.39 3.34
N LYS A 27 34.44 -31.47 3.36
CA LYS A 27 34.14 -32.29 2.19
C LYS A 27 33.32 -31.56 1.13
N GLU A 28 32.33 -30.76 1.55
CA GLU A 28 31.51 -29.94 0.65
C GLU A 28 32.31 -28.78 0.04
N LEU A 29 33.30 -28.24 0.78
CA LEU A 29 34.26 -27.26 0.26
C LEU A 29 35.09 -27.81 -0.90
N ILE A 30 35.58 -29.04 -0.79
CA ILE A 30 36.41 -29.71 -1.82
C ILE A 30 35.60 -30.03 -3.08
N VAL A 31 34.35 -30.50 -2.90
CA VAL A 31 33.44 -30.79 -4.03
C VAL A 31 32.99 -29.50 -4.76
N ARG A 32 32.90 -28.36 -4.06
CA ARG A 32 32.57 -27.05 -4.65
C ARG A 32 33.71 -26.39 -5.42
N PHE A 33 34.94 -26.84 -5.30
CA PHE A 33 36.06 -26.32 -6.11
C PHE A 33 35.88 -26.57 -7.64
N GLY A 34 34.86 -27.36 -8.05
CA GLY A 34 34.46 -27.62 -9.42
C GLY A 34 33.43 -26.69 -10.03
N GLY A 35 33.26 -25.44 -9.50
CA GLY A 35 32.52 -24.39 -10.22
C GLY A 35 31.01 -24.38 -10.02
N SER A 36 30.51 -24.22 -8.80
CA SER A 36 29.13 -23.79 -8.58
C SER A 36 29.00 -22.33 -9.06
N LYS A 37 28.31 -22.09 -10.16
CA LYS A 37 27.89 -20.75 -10.60
C LYS A 37 27.00 -20.19 -9.47
N ALA A 38 27.50 -19.20 -8.73
CA ALA A 38 26.68 -18.47 -7.78
C ALA A 38 25.47 -17.91 -8.53
N GLU A 39 24.30 -18.32 -8.14
CA GLU A 39 23.05 -17.82 -8.71
C GLU A 39 22.97 -16.32 -8.43
N ARG A 40 22.74 -15.52 -9.47
CA ARG A 40 22.59 -14.07 -9.35
C ARG A 40 21.12 -13.72 -9.53
N HIS A 41 20.57 -13.05 -8.54
CA HIS A 41 19.24 -12.46 -8.64
C HIS A 41 19.38 -11.02 -9.12
N GLU A 42 18.88 -10.73 -10.33
CA GLU A 42 18.88 -9.39 -10.91
C GLU A 42 17.60 -8.67 -10.45
N VAL A 43 17.80 -7.63 -9.63
CA VAL A 43 16.72 -6.85 -9.03
C VAL A 43 16.33 -5.66 -9.90
N LEU A 44 17.32 -5.03 -10.55
CA LEU A 44 17.12 -3.89 -11.47
C LEU A 44 17.84 -4.18 -12.78
N LYS A 45 17.16 -3.92 -13.91
CA LYS A 45 17.55 -4.37 -15.23
C LYS A 45 17.61 -3.20 -16.19
N ASN A 46 18.81 -2.75 -16.51
CA ASN A 46 19.11 -1.75 -17.54
C ASN A 46 18.20 -0.51 -17.50
N ILE A 47 17.96 0.04 -16.32
CA ILE A 47 17.09 1.21 -16.14
C ILE A 47 17.84 2.52 -16.39
N SER A 48 17.12 3.51 -16.95
CA SER A 48 17.62 4.88 -17.17
C SER A 48 16.54 5.86 -16.75
N LEU A 49 16.92 6.89 -15.97
CA LEU A 49 15.98 7.89 -15.42
C LEU A 49 16.72 9.21 -15.22
N ASP A 50 16.10 10.31 -15.60
CA ASP A 50 16.48 11.66 -15.25
C ASP A 50 15.44 12.27 -14.33
N ILE A 51 15.88 12.79 -13.19
CA ILE A 51 15.07 13.60 -12.27
C ILE A 51 15.64 14.99 -12.28
N LYS A 52 14.82 15.96 -12.69
CA LYS A 52 15.22 17.37 -12.78
C LYS A 52 15.22 18.01 -11.40
N LYS A 53 15.98 19.10 -11.25
CA LYS A 53 15.95 19.93 -10.05
C LYS A 53 14.54 20.49 -9.85
N GLY A 54 14.04 20.44 -8.62
CA GLY A 54 12.70 20.90 -8.24
C GLY A 54 11.57 19.92 -8.56
N GLU A 55 11.84 18.75 -9.17
CA GLU A 55 10.79 17.73 -9.37
C GLU A 55 10.47 16.98 -8.06
N THR A 56 9.19 16.68 -7.87
CA THR A 56 8.72 15.71 -6.87
C THR A 56 8.26 14.45 -7.56
N VAL A 57 9.05 13.38 -7.44
CA VAL A 57 8.87 12.13 -8.18
C VAL A 57 8.51 10.99 -7.24
N ALA A 58 7.42 10.28 -7.52
CA ALA A 58 7.07 9.04 -6.84
C ALA A 58 7.67 7.82 -7.56
N LEU A 59 8.24 6.89 -6.81
CA LEU A 59 8.55 5.54 -7.28
C LEU A 59 7.49 4.58 -6.74
N ILE A 60 6.67 4.01 -7.62
CA ILE A 60 5.61 3.06 -7.25
C ILE A 60 5.89 1.66 -7.80
N GLY A 61 5.28 0.65 -7.22
CA GLY A 61 5.43 -0.75 -7.63
C GLY A 61 5.18 -1.70 -6.46
N VAL A 62 4.95 -2.97 -6.75
CA VAL A 62 4.71 -4.02 -5.74
C VAL A 62 5.94 -4.25 -4.86
N ASN A 63 5.75 -4.92 -3.72
CA ASN A 63 6.86 -5.33 -2.86
C ASN A 63 7.83 -6.22 -3.62
N GLY A 64 9.15 -5.97 -3.45
CA GLY A 64 10.19 -6.69 -4.18
C GLY A 64 10.46 -6.19 -5.61
N SER A 65 9.77 -5.16 -6.11
CA SER A 65 10.04 -4.62 -7.46
C SER A 65 11.40 -3.91 -7.60
N GLY A 66 12.07 -3.57 -6.48
CA GLY A 66 13.38 -2.93 -6.46
C GLY A 66 13.41 -1.45 -6.02
N LYS A 67 12.28 -0.87 -5.56
CA LYS A 67 12.19 0.55 -5.15
C LYS A 67 13.23 0.95 -4.10
N SER A 68 13.27 0.25 -2.96
CA SER A 68 14.24 0.54 -1.89
C SER A 68 15.69 0.24 -2.32
N THR A 69 15.89 -0.72 -3.24
CA THR A 69 17.19 -0.96 -3.86
C THR A 69 17.63 0.24 -4.69
N LEU A 70 16.71 0.82 -5.45
CA LEU A 70 16.97 2.01 -6.26
C LEU A 70 17.32 3.22 -5.38
N LEU A 71 16.57 3.45 -4.28
CA LEU A 71 16.91 4.51 -3.33
C LEU A 71 18.31 4.31 -2.70
N LYS A 72 18.66 3.07 -2.31
CA LYS A 72 20.00 2.75 -1.78
C LYS A 72 21.12 2.97 -2.79
N LEU A 73 20.83 2.85 -4.08
CA LEU A 73 21.79 3.19 -5.16
C LEU A 73 21.94 4.70 -5.31
N MET A 74 20.84 5.46 -5.21
CA MET A 74 20.90 6.93 -5.26
C MET A 74 21.66 7.51 -4.07
N THR A 75 21.53 6.91 -2.87
CA THR A 75 22.28 7.31 -1.65
C THR A 75 23.73 6.80 -1.63
N LYS A 76 24.14 5.97 -2.58
CA LYS A 76 25.46 5.29 -2.62
C LYS A 76 25.71 4.35 -1.44
N ILE A 77 24.68 3.93 -0.70
CA ILE A 77 24.77 2.85 0.31
C ILE A 77 25.17 1.54 -0.37
N ILE A 78 24.67 1.31 -1.59
CA ILE A 78 25.10 0.23 -2.47
C ILE A 78 25.50 0.80 -3.84
N TYR A 79 26.27 0.02 -4.62
CA TYR A 79 26.72 0.41 -5.94
C TYR A 79 26.05 -0.45 -7.03
N PRO A 80 25.85 0.09 -8.24
CA PRO A 80 25.33 -0.66 -9.38
C PRO A 80 26.27 -1.78 -9.80
N THR A 81 25.69 -2.84 -10.37
CA THR A 81 26.48 -3.94 -11.00
C THR A 81 26.94 -3.53 -12.40
N ALA A 82 26.13 -2.73 -13.10
CA ALA A 82 26.45 -2.14 -14.38
C ALA A 82 25.78 -0.76 -14.51
N GLY A 83 26.27 0.08 -15.41
CA GLY A 83 25.76 1.44 -15.60
C GLY A 83 26.21 2.42 -14.51
N THR A 84 25.52 3.56 -14.41
CA THR A 84 25.89 4.62 -13.46
C THR A 84 24.67 5.27 -12.81
N VAL A 85 24.86 5.73 -11.56
CA VAL A 85 23.94 6.60 -10.83
C VAL A 85 24.74 7.83 -10.37
N ARG A 86 24.26 9.02 -10.70
CA ARG A 86 24.90 10.29 -10.31
C ARG A 86 23.86 11.20 -9.67
N THR A 87 24.25 11.87 -8.59
CA THR A 87 23.45 12.87 -7.87
C THR A 87 24.19 14.20 -7.87
N TYR A 88 23.51 15.31 -8.07
CA TYR A 88 24.08 16.64 -8.20
C TYR A 88 23.43 17.57 -7.16
N GLY A 89 24.12 17.78 -6.05
CA GLY A 89 23.68 18.57 -4.90
C GLY A 89 23.78 17.82 -3.59
N LYS A 90 23.45 18.49 -2.49
CA LYS A 90 23.38 17.90 -1.14
C LYS A 90 22.16 16.97 -1.07
N LEU A 91 22.40 15.71 -0.77
CA LEU A 91 21.35 14.70 -0.67
C LEU A 91 21.15 14.29 0.79
N THR A 92 19.91 14.30 1.24
CA THR A 92 19.47 13.74 2.52
C THR A 92 18.48 12.61 2.28
N SER A 93 18.60 11.54 3.03
CA SER A 93 17.75 10.37 2.92
C SER A 93 17.08 10.04 4.25
N LEU A 94 15.78 9.81 4.17
CA LEU A 94 14.96 9.33 5.28
C LEU A 94 14.94 7.79 5.39
N LEU A 95 15.74 7.08 4.56
CA LEU A 95 15.85 5.61 4.56
C LEU A 95 16.28 5.02 5.90
N GLU A 96 17.10 5.75 6.63
CA GLU A 96 17.68 5.31 7.90
C GLU A 96 17.46 6.39 8.96
N LEU A 97 16.19 6.73 9.22
CA LEU A 97 15.83 7.72 10.25
C LEU A 97 16.39 7.30 11.61
N GLY A 98 17.10 8.25 12.25
CA GLY A 98 17.74 8.02 13.53
C GLY A 98 19.02 7.19 13.46
N ALA A 99 19.53 6.86 12.25
CA ALA A 99 20.86 6.28 12.12
C ALA A 99 21.90 7.21 12.76
N GLY A 100 22.75 6.66 13.62
CA GLY A 100 23.73 7.42 14.36
C GLY A 100 23.23 8.03 15.68
N PHE A 101 21.97 7.87 16.05
CA PHE A 101 21.50 8.29 17.37
C PHE A 101 22.21 7.52 18.48
N HIS A 102 22.67 8.26 19.50
CA HIS A 102 23.31 7.67 20.68
C HIS A 102 22.28 7.55 21.82
N PRO A 103 22.01 6.35 22.34
CA PRO A 103 20.92 6.12 23.30
C PRO A 103 21.09 6.89 24.64
N ASP A 104 22.32 7.13 25.06
CA ASP A 104 22.60 7.83 26.33
C ASP A 104 22.65 9.35 26.17
N PHE A 105 22.63 9.87 24.96
CA PHE A 105 22.54 11.30 24.70
C PHE A 105 21.09 11.78 24.78
N THR A 106 20.92 13.00 25.24
CA THR A 106 19.63 13.71 25.20
C THR A 106 19.15 13.90 23.77
N GLY A 107 17.86 14.18 23.59
CA GLY A 107 17.34 14.55 22.27
C GLY A 107 18.10 15.73 21.66
N ARG A 108 18.39 16.74 22.47
CA ARG A 108 19.17 17.93 22.04
C ARG A 108 20.58 17.57 21.58
N GLU A 109 21.29 16.74 22.31
CA GLU A 109 22.64 16.28 21.92
C GLU A 109 22.59 15.44 20.64
N ASN A 110 21.56 14.60 20.47
CA ASN A 110 21.35 13.84 19.25
C ASN A 110 21.04 14.74 18.04
N ILE A 111 20.37 15.90 18.22
CA ILE A 111 20.22 16.88 17.15
C ILE A 111 21.60 17.34 16.64
N TYR A 112 22.49 17.77 17.54
CA TYR A 112 23.83 18.20 17.14
C TYR A 112 24.62 17.08 16.47
N PHE A 113 24.59 15.89 17.04
CA PHE A 113 25.33 14.77 16.53
C PHE A 113 24.83 14.35 15.14
N ASN A 114 23.52 14.15 14.98
CA ASN A 114 22.93 13.68 13.74
C ASN A 114 23.00 14.73 12.62
N ALA A 115 22.72 16.02 12.93
CA ALA A 115 22.83 17.09 11.95
C ALA A 115 24.29 17.29 11.48
N SER A 116 25.27 17.03 12.34
CA SER A 116 26.70 17.04 11.95
C SER A 116 27.03 15.90 10.98
N ILE A 117 26.41 14.72 11.12
CA ILE A 117 26.54 13.61 10.16
C ILE A 117 26.00 14.04 8.79
N PHE A 118 24.92 14.82 8.74
CA PHE A 118 24.41 15.41 7.50
C PHE A 118 25.28 16.57 6.97
N GLY A 119 26.36 16.90 7.65
CA GLY A 119 27.36 17.88 7.19
C GLY A 119 27.04 19.32 7.56
N LEU A 120 26.15 19.59 8.52
CA LEU A 120 25.91 20.93 9.02
C LEU A 120 27.01 21.36 10.01
N SER A 121 27.43 22.59 9.92
CA SER A 121 28.30 23.23 10.91
C SER A 121 27.52 23.51 12.21
N LYS A 122 28.25 23.73 13.30
CA LYS A 122 27.62 24.05 14.60
C LYS A 122 26.77 25.33 14.53
N GLU A 123 27.20 26.31 13.75
CA GLU A 123 26.49 27.58 13.52
C GLU A 123 25.18 27.34 12.77
N GLU A 124 25.20 26.50 11.74
CA GLU A 124 23.99 26.12 10.99
C GLU A 124 23.02 25.32 11.85
N ILE A 125 23.52 24.45 12.73
CA ILE A 125 22.69 23.69 13.68
C ILE A 125 22.05 24.65 14.69
N ASN A 126 22.82 25.56 15.27
CA ASN A 126 22.31 26.53 16.22
C ASN A 126 21.20 27.43 15.62
N ALA A 127 21.27 27.73 14.34
CA ALA A 127 20.25 28.52 13.65
C ALA A 127 18.94 27.77 13.44
N ARG A 128 18.93 26.43 13.51
CA ARG A 128 17.77 25.57 13.20
C ARG A 128 17.28 24.74 14.39
N ILE A 129 18.03 24.70 15.48
CA ILE A 129 17.75 23.77 16.59
C ILE A 129 16.39 24.00 17.22
N ASP A 130 15.96 25.26 17.34
CA ASP A 130 14.68 25.61 17.92
C ASP A 130 13.53 25.15 17.00
N ASP A 131 13.65 25.34 15.68
CA ASP A 131 12.69 24.87 14.69
C ASP A 131 12.60 23.34 14.71
N ILE A 132 13.73 22.63 14.83
CA ILE A 132 13.77 21.16 14.95
C ILE A 132 13.03 20.69 16.19
N ILE A 133 13.29 21.34 17.34
CA ILE A 133 12.66 20.99 18.62
C ILE A 133 11.15 21.27 18.57
N GLU A 134 10.74 22.42 18.06
CA GLU A 134 9.33 22.80 17.92
C GLU A 134 8.61 21.82 16.97
N PHE A 135 9.23 21.51 15.84
CA PHE A 135 8.64 20.54 14.87
C PHE A 135 8.46 19.17 15.50
N SER A 136 9.40 18.70 16.32
CA SER A 136 9.35 17.38 16.95
C SER A 136 8.24 17.20 17.97
N GLU A 137 7.74 18.30 18.56
CA GLU A 137 6.73 18.32 19.63
C GLU A 137 7.12 17.52 20.88
N LEU A 138 8.41 17.35 21.13
CA LEU A 138 8.90 16.57 22.27
C LEU A 138 8.89 17.37 23.59
N GLY A 139 8.74 18.70 23.52
CA GLY A 139 8.69 19.55 24.70
C GLY A 139 9.87 19.35 25.63
N GLN A 140 9.61 19.11 26.92
CA GLN A 140 10.66 18.89 27.93
C GLN A 140 11.45 17.61 27.73
N ALA A 141 10.87 16.59 27.08
CA ALA A 141 11.53 15.33 26.83
C ALA A 141 12.79 15.48 25.95
N ILE A 142 12.94 16.60 25.22
CA ILE A 142 14.14 16.88 24.41
C ILE A 142 15.43 16.89 25.27
N ASN A 143 15.33 17.14 26.58
CA ASN A 143 16.45 17.16 27.51
C ASN A 143 16.72 15.80 28.18
N GLU A 144 15.89 14.80 27.91
CA GLU A 144 16.05 13.44 28.44
C GLU A 144 16.82 12.54 27.45
N PRO A 145 17.56 11.54 27.95
CA PRO A 145 18.24 10.58 27.08
C PRO A 145 17.26 9.81 26.18
N ILE A 146 17.59 9.64 24.90
CA ILE A 146 16.66 9.05 23.92
C ILE A 146 16.33 7.58 24.18
N ARG A 147 17.11 6.85 25.00
CA ARG A 147 16.76 5.51 25.47
C ARG A 147 15.44 5.47 26.27
N THR A 148 14.97 6.62 26.77
CA THR A 148 13.68 6.75 27.49
C THR A 148 12.52 7.05 26.54
N TYR A 149 12.80 7.30 25.25
CA TYR A 149 11.79 7.68 24.27
C TYR A 149 10.94 6.47 23.85
N SER A 150 9.67 6.71 23.60
CA SER A 150 8.86 5.78 22.84
C SER A 150 9.35 5.72 21.38
N SER A 151 8.98 4.67 20.62
CA SER A 151 9.29 4.58 19.20
C SER A 151 8.77 5.80 18.41
N GLY A 152 7.59 6.29 18.77
CA GLY A 152 7.01 7.51 18.16
C GLY A 152 7.86 8.75 18.44
N MET A 153 8.27 8.98 19.68
CA MET A 153 9.15 10.11 20.05
C MET A 153 10.49 10.05 19.32
N TYR A 154 11.07 8.87 19.26
CA TYR A 154 12.33 8.62 18.55
C TYR A 154 12.19 8.99 17.05
N MET A 155 11.14 8.53 16.41
CA MET A 155 10.90 8.79 14.98
C MET A 155 10.54 10.26 14.71
N ARG A 156 9.78 10.93 15.61
CA ARG A 156 9.49 12.36 15.52
C ARG A 156 10.77 13.19 15.54
N LEU A 157 11.70 12.90 16.47
CA LEU A 157 12.99 13.59 16.52
C LEU A 157 13.80 13.37 15.24
N ALA A 158 13.92 12.12 14.80
CA ALA A 158 14.70 11.76 13.63
C ALA A 158 14.17 12.43 12.34
N PHE A 159 12.84 12.43 12.16
CA PHE A 159 12.20 13.12 11.03
C PHE A 159 12.41 14.64 11.11
N SER A 160 12.22 15.22 12.30
CA SER A 160 12.39 16.67 12.51
C SER A 160 13.80 17.15 12.16
N ILE A 161 14.82 16.37 12.49
CA ILE A 161 16.19 16.69 12.09
C ILE A 161 16.33 16.60 10.57
N ALA A 162 15.94 15.47 9.96
CA ALA A 162 16.17 15.21 8.55
C ALA A 162 15.44 16.19 7.62
N ILE A 163 14.25 16.67 8.01
CA ILE A 163 13.48 17.62 7.20
C ILE A 163 13.99 19.07 7.31
N ASN A 164 14.70 19.39 8.38
CA ASN A 164 15.29 20.72 8.61
C ASN A 164 16.76 20.82 8.20
N VAL A 165 17.35 19.74 7.67
CA VAL A 165 18.66 19.81 7.02
C VAL A 165 18.53 20.51 5.66
N ASP A 166 19.51 21.37 5.34
CA ASP A 166 19.53 22.07 4.05
C ASP A 166 19.96 21.14 2.91
N ALA A 167 19.06 20.22 2.51
CA ALA A 167 19.25 19.33 1.39
C ALA A 167 18.67 19.91 0.10
N GLU A 168 19.35 19.71 -1.03
CA GLU A 168 18.82 20.00 -2.37
C GLU A 168 18.00 18.82 -2.89
N ILE A 169 18.32 17.60 -2.44
CA ILE A 169 17.65 16.34 -2.82
C ILE A 169 17.22 15.62 -1.56
N LEU A 170 15.93 15.30 -1.46
CA LEU A 170 15.33 14.56 -0.36
C LEU A 170 14.81 13.22 -0.86
N LEU A 171 15.30 12.12 -0.29
CA LEU A 171 14.81 10.77 -0.58
C LEU A 171 14.00 10.24 0.58
N ILE A 172 12.76 9.81 0.31
CA ILE A 172 11.77 9.37 1.31
C ILE A 172 11.35 7.95 0.98
N ASP A 173 11.50 7.01 1.92
CA ASP A 173 11.06 5.62 1.80
C ASP A 173 9.96 5.34 2.82
N GLU A 174 8.73 5.12 2.40
CA GLU A 174 7.55 4.63 3.17
C GLU A 174 7.31 5.26 4.57
N ILE A 175 8.18 6.15 5.03
CA ILE A 175 8.31 6.60 6.41
C ILE A 175 7.29 7.71 6.78
N LEU A 176 6.32 8.02 5.91
CA LEU A 176 5.28 9.01 6.25
C LEU A 176 4.30 8.50 7.34
N ALA A 177 4.36 7.23 7.71
CA ALA A 177 3.60 6.63 8.81
C ALA A 177 4.29 6.83 10.20
N VAL A 178 5.04 7.93 10.39
CA VAL A 178 5.75 8.24 11.64
C VAL A 178 4.84 8.93 12.64
N GLY A 179 4.85 8.43 13.89
CA GLY A 179 4.08 9.06 14.98
C GLY A 179 2.58 8.76 14.90
N ASP A 180 1.78 9.63 15.49
CA ASP A 180 0.33 9.61 15.41
C ASP A 180 -0.18 10.35 14.16
N GLN A 181 -1.48 10.29 13.93
CA GLN A 181 -2.12 10.91 12.76
C GLN A 181 -1.83 12.41 12.66
N HIS A 182 -1.85 13.13 13.80
CA HIS A 182 -1.56 14.56 13.82
C HIS A 182 -0.16 14.88 13.31
N PHE A 183 0.84 14.12 13.78
CA PHE A 183 2.21 14.32 13.33
C PHE A 183 2.42 13.90 11.85
N GLN A 184 1.71 12.89 11.38
CA GLN A 184 1.72 12.50 9.95
C GLN A 184 1.18 13.62 9.06
N GLU A 185 0.07 14.25 9.44
CA GLU A 185 -0.49 15.40 8.74
C GLU A 185 0.51 16.57 8.70
N LYS A 186 1.17 16.87 9.82
CA LYS A 186 2.22 17.89 9.92
C LYS A 186 3.42 17.60 9.02
N CYS A 187 3.86 16.33 8.96
CA CYS A 187 4.91 15.90 8.05
C CYS A 187 4.51 16.11 6.59
N PHE A 188 3.27 15.76 6.26
CA PHE A 188 2.74 15.91 4.90
C PHE A 188 2.66 17.38 4.46
N GLU A 189 2.17 18.27 5.33
CA GLU A 189 2.14 19.70 5.05
C GLU A 189 3.56 20.27 4.89
N LYS A 190 4.53 19.81 5.70
CA LYS A 190 5.93 20.25 5.54
C LYS A 190 6.53 19.77 4.21
N LEU A 191 6.17 18.59 3.74
CA LEU A 191 6.61 18.11 2.42
C LEU A 191 5.99 18.90 1.28
N LYS A 192 4.74 19.34 1.40
CA LYS A 192 4.12 20.28 0.45
C LYS A 192 4.84 21.61 0.41
N GLU A 193 5.16 22.17 1.58
CA GLU A 193 5.95 23.41 1.67
C GLU A 193 7.31 23.26 0.96
N LEU A 194 8.01 22.14 1.16
CA LEU A 194 9.29 21.86 0.51
C LEU A 194 9.16 21.63 -1.00
N ARG A 195 8.06 21.01 -1.45
CA ARG A 195 7.74 20.85 -2.86
C ARG A 195 7.57 22.19 -3.55
N ASP A 196 6.87 23.11 -2.89
CA ASP A 196 6.57 24.43 -3.45
C ASP A 196 7.83 25.34 -3.48
N ASN A 197 8.91 24.91 -2.80
CA ASN A 197 10.22 25.51 -2.93
C ASN A 197 10.93 24.95 -4.17
N GLU A 198 11.02 25.73 -5.25
CA GLU A 198 11.58 25.34 -6.55
C GLU A 198 13.02 24.79 -6.51
N ASN A 199 13.75 25.01 -5.42
CA ASN A 199 15.12 24.51 -5.26
C ASN A 199 15.20 23.09 -4.66
N LYS A 200 14.09 22.50 -4.17
CA LYS A 200 14.10 21.16 -3.56
C LYS A 200 13.63 20.10 -4.54
N THR A 201 14.39 19.03 -4.65
CA THR A 201 14.03 17.83 -5.43
C THR A 201 13.64 16.73 -4.46
N ILE A 202 12.49 16.12 -4.64
CA ILE A 202 11.95 15.11 -3.72
C ILE A 202 11.71 13.81 -4.48
N VAL A 203 12.22 12.70 -3.97
CA VAL A 203 11.92 11.35 -4.48
C VAL A 203 11.27 10.55 -3.37
N ILE A 204 10.06 10.08 -3.62
CA ILE A 204 9.25 9.37 -2.62
C ILE A 204 8.96 7.96 -3.09
N VAL A 205 9.18 6.99 -2.21
CA VAL A 205 8.58 5.66 -2.29
C VAL A 205 7.43 5.62 -1.31
N SER A 206 6.22 5.37 -1.78
CA SER A 206 5.03 5.29 -0.93
C SER A 206 4.09 4.17 -1.39
N HIS A 207 3.47 3.51 -0.42
CA HIS A 207 2.34 2.61 -0.65
C HIS A 207 1.00 3.37 -0.67
N SER A 208 0.95 4.59 -0.13
CA SER A 208 -0.24 5.44 -0.21
C SER A 208 -0.32 6.11 -1.57
N LEU A 209 -1.17 5.58 -2.44
CA LEU A 209 -1.37 6.12 -3.79
C LEU A 209 -2.03 7.51 -3.79
N ASP A 210 -2.76 7.85 -2.73
CA ASP A 210 -3.33 9.18 -2.56
C ASP A 210 -2.22 10.21 -2.30
N VAL A 211 -1.25 9.89 -1.43
CA VAL A 211 -0.05 10.71 -1.22
C VAL A 211 0.71 10.94 -2.53
N VAL A 212 0.84 9.89 -3.36
CA VAL A 212 1.49 9.99 -4.67
C VAL A 212 0.77 10.99 -5.57
N LYS A 213 -0.57 10.93 -5.64
CA LYS A 213 -1.36 11.83 -6.48
C LYS A 213 -1.36 13.27 -5.99
N ASP A 214 -1.37 13.48 -4.66
CA ASP A 214 -1.50 14.82 -4.07
C ASP A 214 -0.16 15.56 -3.97
N LEU A 215 0.93 14.82 -3.76
CA LEU A 215 2.24 15.43 -3.50
C LEU A 215 3.15 15.44 -4.72
N CYS A 216 3.08 14.43 -5.58
CA CYS A 216 4.06 14.27 -6.66
C CYS A 216 3.64 14.91 -7.97
N THR A 217 4.60 15.47 -8.69
CA THR A 217 4.41 16.03 -10.04
C THR A 217 4.60 14.97 -11.13
N ARG A 218 5.23 13.84 -10.78
CA ARG A 218 5.56 12.73 -11.67
C ARG A 218 5.61 11.43 -10.91
N ALA A 219 5.16 10.34 -11.51
CA ALA A 219 5.29 9.00 -10.97
C ALA A 219 6.03 8.09 -11.95
N VAL A 220 6.88 7.23 -11.42
CA VAL A 220 7.64 6.22 -12.16
C VAL A 220 7.26 4.86 -11.59
N TRP A 221 6.69 4.01 -12.42
CA TRP A 221 6.28 2.67 -12.02
C TRP A 221 7.38 1.66 -12.33
N LEU A 222 7.88 1.01 -11.26
CA LEU A 222 8.87 -0.06 -11.32
C LEU A 222 8.17 -1.43 -11.27
N TYR A 223 8.32 -2.22 -12.33
CA TYR A 223 7.72 -3.53 -12.47
C TYR A 223 8.75 -4.55 -12.94
N ASN A 224 8.93 -5.65 -12.22
CA ASN A 224 9.89 -6.72 -12.51
C ASN A 224 11.34 -6.24 -12.75
N GLY A 225 11.74 -5.18 -12.06
CA GLY A 225 13.08 -4.59 -12.15
C GLY A 225 13.28 -3.61 -13.29
N GLU A 226 12.25 -3.25 -14.03
CA GLU A 226 12.27 -2.30 -15.15
C GLU A 226 11.26 -1.17 -14.93
N PHE A 227 11.46 -0.02 -15.57
CA PHE A 227 10.45 1.04 -15.58
C PHE A 227 9.37 0.71 -16.61
N ALA A 228 8.17 0.41 -16.10
CA ALA A 228 7.02 0.09 -16.95
C ALA A 228 6.32 1.35 -17.48
N LEU A 229 6.24 2.40 -16.68
CA LEU A 229 5.59 3.65 -17.04
C LEU A 229 6.19 4.81 -16.26
N ASP A 230 6.20 5.98 -16.89
CA ASP A 230 6.75 7.23 -16.35
C ASP A 230 5.90 8.40 -16.84
N GLY A 231 5.33 9.19 -15.93
CA GLY A 231 4.46 10.30 -16.33
C GLY A 231 3.58 10.86 -15.22
N ASP A 232 2.40 11.34 -15.60
CA ASP A 232 1.40 11.91 -14.68
C ASP A 232 1.02 10.90 -13.57
N PRO A 233 1.02 11.33 -12.28
CA PRO A 233 0.76 10.43 -11.16
C PRO A 233 -0.59 9.71 -11.25
N THR A 234 -1.66 10.41 -11.63
CA THR A 234 -3.01 9.83 -11.71
C THR A 234 -3.09 8.76 -12.78
N TYR A 235 -2.48 9.02 -13.93
CA TYR A 235 -2.43 8.07 -15.06
C TYR A 235 -1.58 6.85 -14.71
N VAL A 236 -0.37 7.06 -14.16
CA VAL A 236 0.56 5.97 -13.81
C VAL A 236 -0.02 5.09 -12.72
N VAL A 237 -0.63 5.69 -11.68
CA VAL A 237 -1.31 4.96 -10.60
C VAL A 237 -2.49 4.14 -11.14
N GLY A 238 -3.29 4.70 -12.05
CA GLY A 238 -4.38 3.96 -12.69
C GLY A 238 -3.88 2.69 -13.39
N LYS A 239 -2.83 2.81 -14.20
CA LYS A 239 -2.22 1.66 -14.91
C LYS A 239 -1.54 0.66 -13.98
N TYR A 240 -0.92 1.13 -12.92
CA TYR A 240 -0.37 0.28 -11.87
C TYR A 240 -1.46 -0.58 -11.21
N LEU A 241 -2.59 0.02 -10.83
CA LEU A 241 -3.70 -0.72 -10.20
C LEU A 241 -4.31 -1.76 -11.15
N GLU A 242 -4.55 -1.41 -12.43
CA GLU A 242 -5.01 -2.37 -13.45
C GLU A 242 -4.08 -3.60 -13.53
N GLN A 243 -2.77 -3.39 -13.48
CA GLN A 243 -1.81 -4.49 -13.56
C GLN A 243 -1.77 -5.32 -12.27
N VAL A 244 -1.85 -4.67 -11.10
CA VAL A 244 -1.90 -5.38 -9.80
C VAL A 244 -3.14 -6.28 -9.72
N GLU A 245 -4.30 -5.80 -10.17
CA GLU A 245 -5.52 -6.60 -10.26
C GLU A 245 -5.32 -7.83 -11.15
N LYS A 246 -4.75 -7.65 -12.34
CA LYS A 246 -4.45 -8.73 -13.26
C LYS A 246 -3.47 -9.75 -12.65
N ASP A 247 -2.38 -9.30 -12.05
CA ASP A 247 -1.38 -10.17 -11.43
C ASP A 247 -1.97 -10.97 -10.26
N ASN A 248 -2.83 -10.36 -9.44
CA ASN A 248 -3.54 -11.01 -8.34
C ASN A 248 -4.50 -12.10 -8.86
N ARG A 249 -5.25 -11.78 -9.90
CA ARG A 249 -6.15 -12.73 -10.58
C ARG A 249 -5.37 -13.93 -11.13
N ASP A 250 -4.31 -13.69 -11.91
CA ASP A 250 -3.50 -14.74 -12.50
C ASP A 250 -2.80 -15.61 -11.44
N ARG A 251 -2.39 -14.99 -10.33
CA ARG A 251 -1.83 -15.73 -9.18
C ARG A 251 -2.87 -16.63 -8.55
N LYS A 252 -4.08 -16.14 -8.26
CA LYS A 252 -5.16 -16.91 -7.65
C LYS A 252 -5.56 -18.11 -8.51
N ILE A 253 -5.73 -17.90 -9.81
CA ILE A 253 -6.07 -18.97 -10.76
C ILE A 253 -5.00 -20.08 -10.72
N ARG A 254 -3.71 -19.70 -10.72
CA ARG A 254 -2.60 -20.68 -10.65
C ARG A 254 -2.54 -21.42 -9.30
N GLU A 255 -2.80 -20.73 -8.20
CA GLU A 255 -2.82 -21.34 -6.86
C GLU A 255 -3.96 -22.35 -6.72
N VAL A 256 -5.15 -22.02 -7.21
CA VAL A 256 -6.30 -22.94 -7.22
C VAL A 256 -6.04 -24.13 -8.14
N ALA A 257 -5.54 -23.91 -9.35
CA ALA A 257 -5.21 -24.97 -10.28
C ALA A 257 -4.14 -25.95 -9.75
N SER A 258 -3.23 -25.45 -8.89
CA SER A 258 -2.20 -26.29 -8.23
C SER A 258 -2.65 -26.89 -6.89
N GLY A 259 -3.89 -26.67 -6.45
CA GLY A 259 -4.43 -27.17 -5.18
C GLY A 259 -3.86 -26.49 -3.95
N LYS A 260 -3.18 -25.34 -4.10
CA LYS A 260 -2.59 -24.56 -2.99
C LYS A 260 -3.58 -23.58 -2.36
N ALA A 261 -4.66 -23.27 -3.05
CA ALA A 261 -5.72 -22.39 -2.57
C ALA A 261 -7.09 -22.88 -3.04
N GLU A 262 -8.14 -22.37 -2.40
CA GLU A 262 -9.53 -22.55 -2.80
C GLU A 262 -10.16 -21.22 -3.16
N TYR A 263 -11.20 -21.24 -4.00
CA TYR A 263 -12.01 -20.04 -4.21
C TYR A 263 -12.79 -19.69 -2.96
N ASN A 264 -12.93 -18.41 -2.69
CA ASN A 264 -13.65 -17.86 -1.57
C ASN A 264 -14.57 -16.71 -2.01
N GLY A 265 -15.45 -16.33 -1.10
CA GLY A 265 -16.34 -15.19 -1.31
C GLY A 265 -17.01 -14.77 -0.02
N VAL A 266 -17.72 -13.67 -0.09
CA VAL A 266 -18.53 -13.13 1.00
C VAL A 266 -19.89 -12.70 0.43
N ILE A 267 -20.95 -12.96 1.21
CA ILE A 267 -22.30 -12.51 0.91
C ILE A 267 -22.83 -11.76 2.12
N PHE A 268 -23.53 -10.69 1.86
CA PHE A 268 -24.20 -9.92 2.91
C PHE A 268 -25.58 -9.47 2.46
N ILE A 269 -26.54 -9.48 3.39
CA ILE A 269 -27.88 -8.91 3.22
C ILE A 269 -27.92 -7.68 4.11
N ASP A 270 -28.03 -6.49 3.50
CA ASP A 270 -28.09 -5.21 4.21
C ASP A 270 -29.51 -4.95 4.74
N ALA A 271 -30.51 -5.36 3.97
CA ALA A 271 -31.93 -5.30 4.34
C ALA A 271 -32.68 -6.47 3.68
N PRO A 272 -33.77 -6.96 4.29
CA PRO A 272 -34.31 -6.57 5.63
C PRO A 272 -33.42 -7.07 6.78
N GLN A 273 -33.69 -6.60 8.00
CA GLN A 273 -33.03 -7.09 9.20
C GLN A 273 -33.68 -8.39 9.70
N ASN A 274 -32.93 -9.19 10.46
CA ASN A 274 -33.47 -10.42 11.05
C ASN A 274 -34.61 -10.09 12.04
N TYR A 275 -35.72 -10.80 11.86
CA TYR A 275 -36.93 -10.69 12.65
C TYR A 275 -37.62 -9.32 12.54
N GLU A 276 -37.37 -8.58 11.47
CA GLU A 276 -38.12 -7.39 11.13
C GLU A 276 -39.57 -7.77 10.73
N HIS A 277 -40.54 -6.96 11.10
CA HIS A 277 -41.98 -7.22 10.92
C HIS A 277 -42.49 -6.49 9.68
N TYR A 278 -43.32 -7.16 8.91
CA TYR A 278 -43.98 -6.62 7.72
C TYR A 278 -45.44 -7.11 7.64
N GLU A 279 -46.30 -6.29 7.08
CA GLU A 279 -47.65 -6.70 6.73
C GLU A 279 -47.64 -7.51 5.42
N MET A 280 -48.76 -8.25 5.16
CA MET A 280 -48.88 -9.14 4.01
C MET A 280 -48.74 -8.41 2.66
N GLU A 281 -49.25 -7.19 2.57
CA GLU A 281 -49.24 -6.34 1.38
C GLU A 281 -48.15 -5.26 1.43
N GLU A 282 -47.30 -5.25 2.44
CA GLU A 282 -46.19 -4.31 2.58
C GLU A 282 -45.02 -4.74 1.72
N ALA A 283 -44.42 -3.79 1.00
CA ALA A 283 -43.26 -4.04 0.17
C ALA A 283 -42.00 -4.24 1.02
N VAL A 284 -41.28 -5.33 0.78
CA VAL A 284 -40.01 -5.66 1.44
C VAL A 284 -38.86 -5.37 0.47
N ASP A 285 -38.02 -4.38 0.79
CA ASP A 285 -36.80 -4.07 0.02
C ASP A 285 -35.67 -5.02 0.44
N ILE A 286 -35.33 -5.95 -0.46
CA ILE A 286 -34.21 -6.88 -0.29
C ILE A 286 -33.01 -6.30 -0.99
N ARG A 287 -31.97 -5.97 -0.23
CA ARG A 287 -30.72 -5.45 -0.77
C ARG A 287 -29.51 -5.99 -0.03
N GLY A 288 -28.40 -6.10 -0.77
CA GLY A 288 -27.16 -6.61 -0.21
C GLY A 288 -26.06 -6.58 -1.23
N TRP A 289 -24.99 -7.33 -0.95
CA TRP A 289 -23.84 -7.43 -1.83
C TRP A 289 -23.18 -8.80 -1.77
N LYS A 290 -22.43 -9.12 -2.83
CA LYS A 290 -21.71 -10.36 -2.98
C LYS A 290 -20.38 -10.10 -3.68
N ILE A 291 -19.36 -10.80 -3.23
CA ILE A 291 -18.03 -10.79 -3.84
C ILE A 291 -17.45 -12.20 -3.84
N SER A 292 -16.63 -12.52 -4.82
CA SER A 292 -15.88 -13.77 -4.90
C SER A 292 -14.55 -13.55 -5.61
N ASP A 293 -13.58 -14.43 -5.35
CA ASP A 293 -12.28 -14.43 -6.00
C ASP A 293 -12.21 -15.38 -7.21
N CYS A 294 -13.34 -15.51 -7.93
CA CYS A 294 -13.48 -16.25 -9.17
C CYS A 294 -14.49 -15.60 -10.11
N ASP A 295 -14.32 -15.82 -11.41
CA ASP A 295 -15.19 -15.24 -12.46
C ASP A 295 -16.53 -15.98 -12.59
N ASP A 296 -16.53 -17.28 -12.36
CA ASP A 296 -17.67 -18.17 -12.66
C ASP A 296 -18.56 -18.44 -11.45
N ALA A 297 -18.54 -17.56 -10.44
CA ALA A 297 -19.42 -17.65 -9.29
C ALA A 297 -20.87 -17.34 -9.70
N GLN A 298 -21.78 -18.26 -9.39
CA GLN A 298 -23.21 -18.10 -9.66
C GLN A 298 -23.94 -17.60 -8.42
N PHE A 299 -24.55 -16.42 -8.52
CA PHE A 299 -25.36 -15.87 -7.44
C PHE A 299 -26.84 -16.14 -7.67
N ASN A 300 -27.51 -16.59 -6.62
CA ASN A 300 -28.93 -16.85 -6.56
C ASN A 300 -29.55 -16.16 -5.34
N LEU A 301 -30.76 -15.66 -5.50
CA LEU A 301 -31.56 -15.10 -4.43
C LEU A 301 -32.84 -15.92 -4.32
N PHE A 302 -33.23 -16.28 -3.10
CA PHE A 302 -34.42 -17.09 -2.84
C PHE A 302 -35.31 -16.42 -1.80
N VAL A 303 -36.61 -16.59 -1.95
CA VAL A 303 -37.65 -16.34 -0.94
C VAL A 303 -38.30 -17.68 -0.63
N GLY A 304 -38.09 -18.19 0.58
CA GLY A 304 -38.35 -19.58 0.89
C GLY A 304 -37.53 -20.49 -0.01
N ASN A 305 -38.20 -21.38 -0.76
CA ASN A 305 -37.57 -22.27 -1.76
C ASN A 305 -37.63 -21.73 -3.19
N LYS A 306 -38.25 -20.57 -3.39
CA LYS A 306 -38.49 -20.00 -4.73
C LYS A 306 -37.35 -19.07 -5.12
N LYS A 307 -36.64 -19.38 -6.22
CA LYS A 307 -35.62 -18.52 -6.79
C LYS A 307 -36.31 -17.29 -7.39
N ILE A 308 -35.72 -16.10 -7.13
CA ILE A 308 -36.20 -14.82 -7.63
C ILE A 308 -35.12 -14.11 -8.42
N ASP A 309 -35.54 -13.24 -9.34
CA ASP A 309 -34.65 -12.34 -10.05
C ASP A 309 -34.29 -11.14 -9.18
N TYR A 310 -33.21 -10.47 -9.52
CA TYR A 310 -32.74 -9.29 -8.82
C TYR A 310 -32.11 -8.29 -9.81
N LYS A 311 -32.02 -7.04 -9.42
CA LYS A 311 -31.30 -6.00 -10.15
C LYS A 311 -29.90 -5.85 -9.56
N SER A 312 -28.87 -5.85 -10.42
CA SER A 312 -27.51 -5.51 -10.00
C SER A 312 -27.38 -4.03 -9.68
N VAL A 313 -26.62 -3.71 -8.65
CA VAL A 313 -26.40 -2.34 -8.15
C VAL A 313 -24.92 -2.14 -7.87
N ALA A 314 -24.38 -0.97 -8.23
CA ALA A 314 -23.00 -0.61 -7.91
C ALA A 314 -22.80 -0.36 -6.40
N ARG A 315 -21.70 -0.90 -5.83
CA ARG A 315 -21.36 -0.76 -4.41
C ARG A 315 -19.89 -0.35 -4.25
N LYS A 316 -19.64 0.93 -4.43
CA LYS A 316 -18.29 1.52 -4.30
C LYS A 316 -17.72 1.43 -2.90
N ASP A 317 -18.56 1.42 -1.87
CA ASP A 317 -18.20 1.22 -0.46
C ASP A 317 -17.59 -0.18 -0.23
N VAL A 318 -18.24 -1.23 -0.74
CA VAL A 318 -17.76 -2.61 -0.65
C VAL A 318 -16.45 -2.78 -1.40
N LEU A 319 -16.35 -2.21 -2.60
CA LEU A 319 -15.13 -2.24 -3.40
C LEU A 319 -13.93 -1.63 -2.66
N ARG A 320 -14.12 -0.49 -2.01
CA ARG A 320 -13.04 0.18 -1.23
C ARG A 320 -12.49 -0.73 -0.13
N VAL A 321 -13.36 -1.46 0.58
CA VAL A 321 -12.97 -2.31 1.71
C VAL A 321 -12.29 -3.60 1.27
N TYR A 322 -12.78 -4.21 0.19
CA TYR A 322 -12.37 -5.55 -0.23
C TYR A 322 -11.44 -5.59 -1.46
N HIS A 323 -11.01 -4.43 -1.94
CA HIS A 323 -10.20 -4.29 -3.15
C HIS A 323 -8.88 -5.10 -3.10
N GLU A 324 -8.17 -5.09 -1.97
CA GLU A 324 -6.90 -5.82 -1.84
C GLU A 324 -7.08 -7.34 -1.97
N GLN A 325 -8.19 -7.87 -1.44
CA GLN A 325 -8.44 -9.31 -1.38
C GLN A 325 -9.12 -9.85 -2.63
N TYR A 326 -10.06 -9.09 -3.22
CA TYR A 326 -10.93 -9.54 -4.31
C TYR A 326 -10.80 -8.71 -5.58
N GLY A 327 -9.93 -7.69 -5.59
CA GLY A 327 -9.64 -6.88 -6.78
C GLY A 327 -9.23 -7.75 -7.98
N GLY A 328 -9.64 -7.35 -9.16
CA GLY A 328 -9.45 -8.12 -10.39
C GLY A 328 -10.51 -9.19 -10.69
N PHE A 329 -11.38 -9.53 -9.72
CA PHE A 329 -12.54 -10.42 -9.89
C PHE A 329 -13.88 -9.68 -9.72
N MET A 330 -13.85 -8.44 -9.25
CA MET A 330 -15.05 -7.68 -8.96
C MET A 330 -15.45 -6.77 -10.11
N ASP A 331 -16.65 -6.95 -10.63
CA ASP A 331 -17.28 -5.98 -11.51
C ASP A 331 -18.02 -4.95 -10.63
N PRO A 332 -17.60 -3.67 -10.62
CA PRO A 332 -18.20 -2.63 -9.79
C PRO A 332 -19.73 -2.52 -9.90
N GLU A 333 -20.27 -2.77 -11.10
CA GLU A 333 -21.68 -2.65 -11.38
C GLU A 333 -22.51 -3.88 -10.95
N LYS A 334 -21.83 -4.98 -10.57
CA LYS A 334 -22.48 -6.27 -10.23
C LYS A 334 -22.27 -6.71 -8.80
N VAL A 335 -21.58 -5.96 -7.98
CA VAL A 335 -21.29 -6.31 -6.58
C VAL A 335 -22.57 -6.30 -5.73
N GLY A 336 -23.41 -5.30 -5.87
CA GLY A 336 -24.68 -5.19 -5.15
C GLY A 336 -25.83 -5.91 -5.86
N TYR A 337 -26.86 -6.24 -5.11
CA TYR A 337 -28.14 -6.71 -5.59
C TYR A 337 -29.30 -6.04 -4.83
N GLN A 338 -30.40 -5.82 -5.53
CA GLN A 338 -31.62 -5.25 -4.98
C GLN A 338 -32.85 -5.77 -5.70
N ILE A 339 -33.91 -6.02 -4.94
CA ILE A 339 -35.27 -6.29 -5.42
C ILE A 339 -36.27 -5.94 -4.33
N GLU A 340 -37.46 -5.53 -4.74
CA GLU A 340 -38.62 -5.35 -3.88
C GLU A 340 -39.58 -6.51 -4.10
N ILE A 341 -40.10 -7.10 -3.01
CA ILE A 341 -41.07 -8.18 -3.04
C ILE A 341 -42.29 -7.82 -2.19
N ILE A 342 -43.44 -8.42 -2.48
CA ILE A 342 -44.65 -8.34 -1.64
C ILE A 342 -44.87 -9.73 -1.05
N PRO A 343 -44.96 -9.86 0.30
CA PRO A 343 -45.14 -11.15 0.97
C PRO A 343 -46.33 -11.97 0.48
N SER A 344 -47.44 -11.34 0.05
CA SER A 344 -48.61 -12.02 -0.50
C SER A 344 -48.32 -12.85 -1.76
N ASP A 345 -47.29 -12.50 -2.55
CA ASP A 345 -46.85 -13.31 -3.70
C ASP A 345 -46.11 -14.61 -3.31
N TYR A 346 -45.82 -14.78 -2.02
CA TYR A 346 -45.02 -15.88 -1.45
C TYR A 346 -45.75 -16.57 -0.28
N GLN A 347 -47.10 -16.55 -0.22
CA GLN A 347 -47.87 -17.12 0.86
C GLN A 347 -47.55 -18.58 1.13
N ASP A 348 -47.26 -19.37 0.07
CA ASP A 348 -46.85 -20.77 0.14
C ASP A 348 -45.46 -21.00 0.75
N GLN A 349 -44.67 -19.94 0.90
CA GLN A 349 -43.34 -19.95 1.50
C GLN A 349 -43.31 -19.43 2.95
N ILE A 350 -44.43 -18.87 3.44
CA ILE A 350 -44.55 -18.39 4.81
C ILE A 350 -44.87 -19.58 5.74
N THR A 351 -44.08 -19.75 6.78
CA THR A 351 -44.28 -20.82 7.75
C THR A 351 -45.58 -20.62 8.57
N GLU A 352 -46.06 -21.66 9.26
CA GLU A 352 -47.22 -21.55 10.16
C GLU A 352 -47.06 -20.48 11.25
N LYS A 353 -45.77 -20.17 11.61
CA LYS A 353 -45.42 -19.13 12.61
C LYS A 353 -45.32 -17.73 12.01
N GLY A 354 -45.66 -17.54 10.73
CA GLY A 354 -45.56 -16.24 10.05
C GLY A 354 -44.15 -15.86 9.65
N THR A 355 -43.21 -16.79 9.57
CA THR A 355 -41.82 -16.50 9.18
C THR A 355 -41.58 -16.72 7.69
N LEU A 356 -40.99 -15.76 7.00
CA LEU A 356 -40.51 -15.86 5.63
C LEU A 356 -38.99 -15.78 5.63
N ILE A 357 -38.32 -16.69 4.90
CA ILE A 357 -36.86 -16.76 4.84
C ILE A 357 -36.37 -16.21 3.50
N ILE A 358 -35.43 -15.30 3.55
CA ILE A 358 -34.73 -14.75 2.38
C ILE A 358 -33.30 -15.29 2.41
N THR A 359 -32.91 -16.01 1.35
CA THR A 359 -31.57 -16.64 1.23
C THR A 359 -30.81 -16.06 0.06
N ALA A 360 -29.68 -15.47 0.34
CA ALA A 360 -28.67 -15.10 -0.67
C ALA A 360 -27.62 -16.21 -0.75
N GLN A 361 -27.40 -16.77 -1.93
CA GLN A 361 -26.49 -17.90 -2.15
C GLN A 361 -25.51 -17.59 -3.29
N THR A 362 -24.23 -17.85 -3.07
CA THR A 362 -23.23 -17.92 -4.16
C THR A 362 -22.69 -19.34 -4.27
N VAL A 363 -22.71 -19.89 -5.47
CA VAL A 363 -22.13 -21.21 -5.79
C VAL A 363 -20.81 -20.96 -6.50
N LEU A 364 -19.71 -21.40 -5.88
CA LEU A 364 -18.36 -21.29 -6.42
C LEU A 364 -18.10 -22.42 -7.43
N PRO A 365 -17.11 -22.30 -8.35
CA PRO A 365 -16.83 -23.31 -9.38
C PRO A 365 -16.51 -24.71 -8.84
N ASN A 366 -15.98 -24.81 -7.62
CA ASN A 366 -15.70 -26.06 -6.92
C ASN A 366 -16.95 -26.70 -6.28
N GLY A 367 -18.14 -26.13 -6.49
CA GLY A 367 -19.41 -26.59 -5.91
C GLY A 367 -19.66 -26.12 -4.47
N LYS A 368 -18.73 -25.41 -3.85
CA LYS A 368 -18.92 -24.82 -2.51
C LYS A 368 -20.01 -23.76 -2.56
N LYS A 369 -20.96 -23.84 -1.65
CA LYS A 369 -22.03 -22.87 -1.50
C LYS A 369 -21.72 -21.94 -0.33
N LEU A 370 -21.85 -20.65 -0.57
CA LEU A 370 -21.84 -19.61 0.45
C LEU A 370 -23.28 -19.14 0.57
N GLU A 371 -23.82 -19.13 1.77
CA GLU A 371 -25.23 -18.80 2.01
C GLU A 371 -25.35 -17.79 3.16
N LYS A 372 -26.31 -16.89 3.03
CA LYS A 372 -26.71 -15.95 4.07
C LYS A 372 -28.21 -15.86 4.10
N ASP A 373 -28.78 -16.15 5.27
CA ASP A 373 -30.21 -16.12 5.49
C ASP A 373 -30.59 -14.92 6.35
N VAL A 374 -31.76 -14.36 6.03
CA VAL A 374 -32.50 -13.41 6.89
C VAL A 374 -33.93 -13.92 7.04
N LYS A 375 -34.43 -13.89 8.24
CA LYS A 375 -35.83 -14.30 8.61
C LYS A 375 -36.61 -13.04 8.92
N ILE A 376 -37.69 -12.83 8.22
CA ILE A 376 -38.63 -11.75 8.50
C ILE A 376 -39.94 -12.35 9.04
N ILE A 377 -40.68 -11.55 9.78
CA ILE A 377 -41.96 -11.94 10.37
C ILE A 377 -43.08 -11.25 9.59
N ILE A 378 -44.02 -12.04 9.09
CA ILE A 378 -45.19 -11.53 8.39
C ILE A 378 -46.32 -11.55 9.40
N ASP A 379 -46.81 -10.35 9.76
CA ASP A 379 -47.90 -10.18 10.68
C ASP A 379 -49.21 -10.67 10.02
N LYS A 380 -49.94 -11.52 10.71
CA LYS A 380 -51.25 -11.94 10.24
C LYS A 380 -52.22 -10.81 10.52
N GLU A 381 -53.00 -10.42 9.52
CA GLU A 381 -54.18 -9.56 9.77
C GLU A 381 -54.98 -10.14 10.93
N ALA A 382 -55.30 -9.28 11.93
CA ALA A 382 -56.05 -9.64 13.13
C ALA A 382 -57.51 -9.90 12.83
#